data_3205237a7571ea0e11aa10b809ce8dd7
#
_entry.id   3205237a7571ea0e11aa10b809ce8dd7
#
_cell.length_a   1.000
_cell.length_b   1.000
_cell.length_c   1.000
_cell.angle_alpha   90.00
_cell.angle_beta   90.00
_cell.angle_gamma   90.00
#
_symmetry.space_group_name_H-M   'P 1'
#
loop_
_entity.id
_entity.type
_entity.pdbx_description
1 polymer ?
#
loop_
_entity_poly.entity_id
_entity_poly.type
_entity_poly.pdbx_seq_one_letter_code
_entity_poly.pdbx_strand_id
1 'polypeptide(L)'
;LGGFFALYNKISSILYYIDMNIEINVPTSLKEITLGQYQKYLKIAEENPDGNFLSAKMIEIFCGIPLSDSYKLKVSSVAAIIDILEELLDTKPEHTERFTMNGIEYGFIPDLDDMSLGEYIDLDNNASKWSEMHLAMNVLYRPIKDSKAGKYNIQEYNPLDSNAMQNMPMSAVTGSLFFLLNLGIE
;
A
#
# COMPACT_ATOMS: atom_id res chain seq x y z
N LEU A 1 -10.81 38.82 8.07
CA LEU A 1 -9.51 38.17 7.84
C LEU A 1 -9.39 36.84 8.60
N GLY A 2 -10.37 35.97 8.58
CA GLY A 2 -10.39 34.72 9.35
C GLY A 2 -10.92 33.49 8.60
N GLY A 3 -11.10 33.56 7.30
CA GLY A 3 -11.77 32.51 6.52
C GLY A 3 -10.87 31.68 5.59
N PHE A 4 -9.58 31.99 5.49
CA PHE A 4 -8.68 31.35 4.51
C PHE A 4 -7.77 30.23 5.07
N PHE A 5 -7.70 30.06 6.39
CA PHE A 5 -6.82 29.07 7.03
C PHE A 5 -7.49 27.74 7.37
N ALA A 6 -8.80 27.61 7.21
CA ALA A 6 -9.55 26.39 7.58
C ALA A 6 -9.68 25.35 6.46
N LEU A 7 -9.23 25.65 5.24
CA LEU A 7 -9.31 24.75 4.07
C LEU A 7 -8.02 23.97 3.79
N TYR A 8 -6.95 24.20 4.55
CA TYR A 8 -5.61 23.62 4.27
C TYR A 8 -5.35 22.26 4.92
N ASN A 9 -6.23 21.77 5.79
CA ASN A 9 -5.99 20.56 6.59
C ASN A 9 -6.69 19.29 6.07
N LYS A 10 -7.00 19.18 4.77
CA LYS A 10 -7.67 17.99 4.22
C LYS A 10 -7.13 17.52 2.87
N ILE A 11 -5.91 17.88 2.51
CA ILE A 11 -5.27 17.38 1.30
C ILE A 11 -4.16 16.43 1.74
N SER A 12 -4.42 15.13 1.66
CA SER A 12 -3.46 14.05 1.95
C SER A 12 -2.45 13.82 0.83
N SER A 13 -2.31 14.77 -0.08
CA SER A 13 -1.41 14.68 -1.23
C SER A 13 -0.77 16.04 -1.55
N ILE A 14 0.47 16.02 -2.02
CA ILE A 14 1.19 17.22 -2.45
C ILE A 14 0.91 17.45 -3.93
N LEU A 15 0.40 18.67 -4.26
CA LEU A 15 0.17 19.11 -5.63
C LEU A 15 1.43 19.80 -6.18
N TYR A 16 2.02 19.25 -7.23
CA TYR A 16 3.10 19.89 -7.98
C TYR A 16 2.55 20.57 -9.23
N TYR A 17 2.73 21.91 -9.32
CA TYR A 17 2.44 22.66 -10.54
C TYR A 17 3.68 22.68 -11.44
N ILE A 18 3.53 22.17 -12.66
CA ILE A 18 4.58 22.16 -13.67
C ILE A 18 4.16 23.08 -14.81
N ASP A 19 5.13 23.73 -15.46
CA ASP A 19 4.96 24.73 -16.54
C ASP A 19 4.02 24.32 -17.72
N MET A 20 3.44 23.13 -17.69
CA MET A 20 2.52 22.62 -18.71
C MET A 20 1.09 22.40 -18.19
N ASN A 21 0.69 23.00 -17.07
CA ASN A 21 -0.63 22.80 -16.45
C ASN A 21 -0.99 21.33 -16.15
N ILE A 22 0.00 20.48 -15.86
CA ILE A 22 -0.22 19.13 -15.38
C ILE A 22 -0.21 19.17 -13.84
N GLU A 23 -1.33 18.85 -13.25
CA GLU A 23 -1.47 18.67 -11.80
C GLU A 23 -1.11 17.23 -11.45
N ILE A 24 -0.11 17.03 -10.60
CA ILE A 24 0.35 15.72 -10.19
C ILE A 24 0.03 15.54 -8.70
N ASN A 25 -0.75 14.52 -8.41
CA ASN A 25 -1.04 14.09 -7.06
C ASN A 25 0.03 13.10 -6.61
N VAL A 26 0.97 13.55 -5.78
CA VAL A 26 2.03 12.69 -5.23
C VAL A 26 1.58 12.14 -3.88
N PRO A 27 1.54 10.81 -3.68
CA PRO A 27 1.20 10.22 -2.39
C PRO A 27 2.11 10.75 -1.27
N THR A 28 1.52 11.01 -0.11
CA THR A 28 2.24 11.47 1.09
C THR A 28 2.21 10.46 2.22
N SER A 29 1.48 9.36 2.01
CA SER A 29 1.33 8.28 2.98
C SER A 29 1.24 6.94 2.27
N LEU A 30 1.81 5.88 2.87
CA LEU A 30 1.64 4.50 2.42
C LEU A 30 0.17 4.03 2.41
N LYS A 31 -0.74 4.79 3.04
CA LYS A 31 -2.19 4.55 2.95
C LYS A 31 -2.76 4.85 1.56
N GLU A 32 -2.08 5.69 0.80
CA GLU A 32 -2.50 6.12 -0.56
C GLU A 32 -1.92 5.22 -1.65
N ILE A 33 -0.97 4.37 -1.31
CA ILE A 33 -0.37 3.39 -2.23
C ILE A 33 -1.00 2.02 -1.95
N THR A 34 -1.43 1.32 -3.01
CA THR A 34 -1.96 -0.03 -2.89
C THR A 34 -0.89 -1.10 -3.08
N LEU A 35 -1.13 -2.28 -2.51
CA LEU A 35 -0.28 -3.46 -2.73
C LEU A 35 -0.11 -3.78 -4.22
N GLY A 36 -1.19 -3.71 -5.00
CA GLY A 36 -1.15 -3.97 -6.44
C GLY A 36 -0.30 -2.97 -7.22
N GLN A 37 -0.31 -1.68 -6.83
CA GLN A 37 0.61 -0.69 -7.41
C GLN A 37 2.07 -1.04 -7.09
N TYR A 38 2.36 -1.41 -5.85
CA TYR A 38 3.70 -1.80 -5.44
C TYR A 38 4.19 -3.07 -6.13
N GLN A 39 3.34 -4.11 -6.24
CA GLN A 39 3.66 -5.33 -7.00
C GLN A 39 3.94 -5.03 -8.48
N LYS A 40 3.13 -4.16 -9.10
CA LYS A 40 3.35 -3.73 -10.49
C LYS A 40 4.68 -3.00 -10.65
N TYR A 41 5.03 -2.12 -9.70
CA TYR A 41 6.31 -1.41 -9.70
C TYR A 41 7.48 -2.39 -9.59
N LEU A 42 7.47 -3.31 -8.62
CA LEU A 42 8.54 -4.28 -8.42
C LEU A 42 8.78 -5.14 -9.66
N LYS A 43 7.72 -5.63 -10.30
CA LYS A 43 7.85 -6.41 -11.54
C LYS A 43 8.59 -5.64 -12.64
N ILE A 44 8.31 -4.34 -12.79
CA ILE A 44 8.99 -3.49 -13.78
C ILE A 44 10.44 -3.23 -13.37
N ALA A 45 10.69 -3.02 -12.07
CA ALA A 45 12.03 -2.78 -11.54
C ALA A 45 12.96 -3.99 -11.70
N GLU A 46 12.43 -5.21 -11.57
CA GLU A 46 13.18 -6.45 -11.84
C GLU A 46 13.69 -6.54 -13.30
N GLU A 47 12.84 -6.11 -14.24
CA GLU A 47 13.16 -6.14 -15.67
C GLU A 47 14.02 -4.94 -16.10
N ASN A 48 13.95 -3.81 -15.38
CA ASN A 48 14.58 -2.53 -15.70
C ASN A 48 15.16 -1.90 -14.42
N PRO A 49 16.26 -2.43 -13.88
CA PRO A 49 16.73 -2.08 -12.53
C PRO A 49 17.16 -0.62 -12.36
N ASP A 50 17.48 0.08 -13.46
CA ASP A 50 17.99 1.45 -13.41
C ASP A 50 17.48 2.33 -14.55
N GLY A 51 17.43 3.65 -14.29
CA GLY A 51 17.34 4.69 -15.30
C GLY A 51 16.01 5.42 -15.38
N ASN A 52 15.99 6.38 -16.32
CA ASN A 52 14.86 7.31 -16.51
C ASN A 52 13.53 6.62 -16.82
N PHE A 53 13.56 5.44 -17.41
CA PHE A 53 12.34 4.65 -17.66
C PHE A 53 11.70 4.18 -16.37
N LEU A 54 12.49 3.64 -15.43
CA LEU A 54 11.98 3.19 -14.13
C LEU A 54 11.41 4.37 -13.32
N SER A 55 12.11 5.52 -13.30
CA SER A 55 11.61 6.75 -12.67
C SER A 55 10.27 7.20 -13.26
N ALA A 56 10.14 7.20 -14.60
CA ALA A 56 8.90 7.56 -15.26
C ALA A 56 7.77 6.55 -14.93
N LYS A 57 8.09 5.26 -14.84
CA LYS A 57 7.14 4.21 -14.43
C LYS A 57 6.73 4.32 -12.97
N MET A 58 7.62 4.68 -12.09
CA MET A 58 7.32 4.93 -10.69
C MET A 58 6.29 6.05 -10.54
N ILE A 59 6.50 7.16 -11.26
CA ILE A 59 5.56 8.29 -11.30
C ILE A 59 4.21 7.86 -11.92
N GLU A 60 4.22 7.13 -13.05
CA GLU A 60 3.00 6.63 -13.68
C GLU A 60 2.17 5.78 -12.70
N ILE A 61 2.82 4.85 -11.99
CA ILE A 61 2.14 3.88 -11.13
C ILE A 61 1.60 4.53 -9.85
N PHE A 62 2.42 5.35 -9.17
CA PHE A 62 2.08 5.89 -7.87
C PHE A 62 1.34 7.23 -7.93
N CYS A 63 1.62 8.06 -8.95
CA CYS A 63 0.94 9.34 -9.11
C CYS A 63 -0.23 9.28 -10.12
N GLY A 64 -0.42 8.15 -10.81
CA GLY A 64 -1.57 7.94 -11.69
C GLY A 64 -1.56 8.75 -12.99
N ILE A 65 -0.41 9.29 -13.42
CA ILE A 65 -0.29 10.04 -14.67
C ILE A 65 0.20 9.12 -15.80
N PRO A 66 -0.22 9.35 -17.06
CA PRO A 66 0.25 8.57 -18.20
C PRO A 66 1.78 8.67 -18.37
N LEU A 67 2.42 7.57 -18.77
CA LEU A 67 3.85 7.52 -19.02
C LEU A 67 4.32 8.62 -20.01
N SER A 68 3.52 8.89 -21.06
CA SER A 68 3.79 9.95 -22.02
C SER A 68 3.89 11.35 -21.39
N ASP A 69 3.16 11.58 -20.29
CA ASP A 69 3.18 12.85 -19.58
C ASP A 69 4.31 12.90 -18.55
N SER A 70 4.69 11.76 -17.97
CA SER A 70 5.89 11.65 -17.12
C SER A 70 7.15 12.08 -17.87
N TYR A 71 7.27 11.76 -19.16
CA TYR A 71 8.41 12.17 -20.00
C TYR A 71 8.43 13.66 -20.36
N LYS A 72 7.35 14.39 -20.14
CA LYS A 72 7.27 15.85 -20.37
C LYS A 72 7.69 16.66 -19.14
N LEU A 73 7.88 15.98 -17.99
CA LEU A 73 8.25 16.63 -16.74
C LEU A 73 9.69 17.17 -16.81
N LYS A 74 9.96 18.25 -16.08
CA LYS A 74 11.34 18.73 -15.88
C LYS A 74 12.12 17.69 -15.07
N VAL A 75 13.39 17.47 -15.40
CA VAL A 75 14.26 16.53 -14.67
C VAL A 75 14.29 16.81 -13.18
N SER A 76 14.33 18.10 -12.78
CA SER A 76 14.29 18.50 -11.36
C SER A 76 12.98 18.13 -10.66
N SER A 77 11.86 18.19 -11.36
CA SER A 77 10.56 17.78 -10.81
C SER A 77 10.46 16.25 -10.68
N VAL A 78 10.97 15.51 -11.68
CA VAL A 78 11.07 14.06 -11.62
C VAL A 78 11.92 13.65 -10.41
N ALA A 79 13.11 14.22 -10.22
CA ALA A 79 13.98 13.91 -9.08
C ALA A 79 13.26 14.17 -7.75
N ALA A 80 12.62 15.33 -7.59
CA ALA A 80 11.91 15.65 -6.35
C ALA A 80 10.74 14.70 -6.05
N ILE A 81 10.01 14.26 -7.08
CA ILE A 81 8.91 13.28 -6.89
C ILE A 81 9.48 11.91 -6.51
N ILE A 82 10.57 11.47 -7.16
CA ILE A 82 11.21 10.20 -6.85
C ILE A 82 11.74 10.19 -5.42
N ASP A 83 12.44 11.25 -4.99
CA ASP A 83 12.95 11.39 -3.61
C ASP A 83 11.80 11.21 -2.59
N ILE A 84 10.64 11.84 -2.83
CA ILE A 84 9.46 11.72 -1.95
C ILE A 84 8.93 10.28 -1.94
N LEU A 85 8.81 9.64 -3.11
CA LEU A 85 8.27 8.29 -3.21
C LEU A 85 9.22 7.26 -2.58
N GLU A 86 10.53 7.40 -2.75
CA GLU A 86 11.55 6.53 -2.13
C GLU A 86 11.54 6.67 -0.62
N GLU A 87 11.52 7.91 -0.08
CA GLU A 87 11.41 8.16 1.36
C GLU A 87 10.12 7.55 1.92
N LEU A 88 9.00 7.68 1.20
CA LEU A 88 7.72 7.12 1.60
C LEU A 88 7.76 5.58 1.64
N LEU A 89 8.33 4.94 0.63
CA LEU A 89 8.42 3.48 0.55
C LEU A 89 9.39 2.89 1.58
N ASP A 90 10.37 3.66 2.08
CA ASP A 90 11.28 3.25 3.15
C ASP A 90 10.68 3.40 4.56
N THR A 91 9.49 3.99 4.69
CA THR A 91 8.83 4.15 6.00
C THR A 91 8.43 2.80 6.60
N LYS A 92 8.54 2.70 7.93
CA LYS A 92 8.15 1.51 8.71
C LYS A 92 6.91 1.84 9.54
N PRO A 93 5.70 1.66 8.98
CA PRO A 93 4.48 1.97 9.71
C PRO A 93 4.26 0.98 10.85
N GLU A 94 3.55 1.45 11.88
CA GLU A 94 3.08 0.59 12.95
C GLU A 94 2.05 -0.42 12.42
N HIS A 95 1.91 -1.54 13.13
CA HIS A 95 0.90 -2.54 12.83
C HIS A 95 -0.51 -1.94 12.88
N THR A 96 -1.29 -2.25 11.85
CA THR A 96 -2.67 -1.77 11.71
C THR A 96 -3.63 -2.94 11.90
N GLU A 97 -4.31 -3.02 13.04
CA GLU A 97 -5.27 -4.10 13.30
C GLU A 97 -6.51 -4.03 12.39
N ARG A 98 -6.92 -2.83 11.98
CA ARG A 98 -8.13 -2.60 11.17
C ARG A 98 -7.90 -1.52 10.13
N PHE A 99 -8.47 -1.71 8.95
CA PHE A 99 -8.55 -0.68 7.92
C PHE A 99 -9.82 -0.83 7.09
N THR A 100 -10.21 0.24 6.41
CA THR A 100 -11.36 0.21 5.49
C THR A 100 -10.88 0.24 4.04
N MET A 101 -11.40 -0.67 3.23
CA MET A 101 -11.11 -0.77 1.80
C MET A 101 -12.43 -1.00 1.05
N ASN A 102 -12.71 -0.16 0.04
CA ASN A 102 -13.95 -0.23 -0.76
C ASN A 102 -15.23 -0.22 0.10
N GLY A 103 -15.23 0.51 1.21
CA GLY A 103 -16.37 0.60 2.13
C GLY A 103 -16.56 -0.61 3.05
N ILE A 104 -15.65 -1.60 3.01
CA ILE A 104 -15.66 -2.78 3.88
C ILE A 104 -14.54 -2.63 4.91
N GLU A 105 -14.85 -2.86 6.18
CA GLU A 105 -13.85 -2.89 7.25
C GLU A 105 -13.20 -4.29 7.30
N TYR A 106 -11.87 -4.31 7.25
CA TYR A 106 -11.03 -5.49 7.38
C TYR A 106 -10.33 -5.49 8.73
N GLY A 107 -10.23 -6.67 9.33
CA GLY A 107 -9.51 -6.91 10.59
C GLY A 107 -8.38 -7.92 10.40
N PHE A 108 -7.27 -7.68 11.09
CA PHE A 108 -6.19 -8.67 11.24
C PHE A 108 -6.71 -9.90 11.98
N ILE A 109 -6.19 -11.07 11.67
CA ILE A 109 -6.55 -12.32 12.40
C ILE A 109 -6.37 -12.11 13.90
N PRO A 110 -7.42 -12.28 14.72
CA PRO A 110 -7.36 -11.93 16.14
C PRO A 110 -6.43 -12.83 16.97
N ASP A 111 -6.25 -14.07 16.53
CA ASP A 111 -5.39 -15.05 17.17
C ASP A 111 -4.65 -15.87 16.10
N LEU A 112 -3.32 -15.77 16.07
CA LEU A 112 -2.49 -16.49 15.12
C LEU A 112 -2.40 -17.98 15.44
N ASP A 113 -2.58 -18.37 16.73
CA ASP A 113 -2.53 -19.76 17.16
C ASP A 113 -3.79 -20.54 16.73
N ASP A 114 -4.91 -19.85 16.48
CA ASP A 114 -6.15 -20.44 15.97
C ASP A 114 -6.18 -20.63 14.44
N MET A 115 -5.05 -20.34 13.76
CA MET A 115 -4.94 -20.50 12.32
C MET A 115 -5.09 -21.97 11.92
N SER A 116 -5.93 -22.25 10.94
CA SER A 116 -6.03 -23.58 10.37
C SER A 116 -4.75 -23.98 9.62
N LEU A 117 -4.51 -25.29 9.47
CA LEU A 117 -3.37 -25.79 8.71
C LEU A 117 -3.33 -25.23 7.26
N GLY A 118 -4.50 -25.08 6.63
CA GLY A 118 -4.59 -24.51 5.26
C GLY A 118 -4.17 -23.05 5.24
N GLU A 119 -4.64 -22.23 6.18
CA GLU A 119 -4.24 -20.82 6.33
C GLU A 119 -2.74 -20.69 6.57
N TYR A 120 -2.19 -21.53 7.47
CA TYR A 120 -0.76 -21.55 7.76
C TYR A 120 0.07 -21.89 6.51
N ILE A 121 -0.31 -22.92 5.76
CA ILE A 121 0.38 -23.31 4.52
C ILE A 121 0.34 -22.18 3.49
N ASP A 122 -0.81 -21.54 3.30
CA ASP A 122 -0.96 -20.46 2.34
C ASP A 122 -0.17 -19.20 2.75
N LEU A 123 -0.13 -18.89 4.05
CA LEU A 123 0.68 -17.80 4.57
C LEU A 123 2.18 -18.07 4.36
N ASP A 124 2.67 -19.23 4.77
CA ASP A 124 4.09 -19.62 4.69
C ASP A 124 4.60 -19.63 3.23
N ASN A 125 3.79 -20.14 2.30
CA ASN A 125 4.15 -20.22 0.88
C ASN A 125 4.24 -18.83 0.20
N ASN A 126 3.48 -17.85 0.67
CA ASN A 126 3.26 -16.58 -0.03
C ASN A 126 3.89 -15.36 0.65
N ALA A 127 4.13 -15.40 1.97
CA ALA A 127 4.59 -14.24 2.74
C ALA A 127 6.00 -13.74 2.37
N SER A 128 6.83 -14.61 1.79
CA SER A 128 8.20 -14.27 1.37
C SER A 128 8.29 -13.70 -0.05
N LYS A 129 7.20 -13.68 -0.81
CA LYS A 129 7.17 -13.32 -2.23
C LYS A 129 6.28 -12.10 -2.47
N TRP A 130 6.89 -10.99 -2.84
CA TRP A 130 6.12 -9.78 -3.12
C TRP A 130 5.08 -9.95 -4.23
N SER A 131 5.35 -10.75 -5.26
CA SER A 131 4.39 -11.06 -6.33
C SER A 131 3.12 -11.76 -5.82
N GLU A 132 3.23 -12.50 -4.72
CA GLU A 132 2.16 -13.30 -4.13
C GLU A 132 1.67 -12.75 -2.79
N MET A 133 2.19 -11.59 -2.36
CA MET A 133 1.88 -10.99 -1.06
C MET A 133 0.37 -10.76 -0.84
N HIS A 134 -0.42 -10.51 -1.88
CA HIS A 134 -1.87 -10.39 -1.79
C HIS A 134 -2.55 -11.68 -1.31
N LEU A 135 -1.94 -12.86 -1.58
CA LEU A 135 -2.41 -14.16 -1.08
C LEU A 135 -2.15 -14.26 0.43
N ALA A 136 -0.94 -13.90 0.87
CA ALA A 136 -0.60 -13.88 2.29
C ALA A 136 -1.49 -12.88 3.07
N MET A 137 -1.71 -11.69 2.52
CA MET A 137 -2.57 -10.68 3.15
C MET A 137 -4.03 -11.13 3.25
N ASN A 138 -4.53 -11.98 2.34
CA ASN A 138 -5.86 -12.56 2.42
C ASN A 138 -6.02 -13.55 3.59
N VAL A 139 -4.94 -14.20 4.00
CA VAL A 139 -4.93 -15.02 5.22
C VAL A 139 -5.03 -14.13 6.45
N LEU A 140 -4.20 -13.08 6.50
CA LEU A 140 -4.04 -12.23 7.68
C LEU A 140 -5.19 -11.24 7.89
N TYR A 141 -5.81 -10.73 6.83
CA TYR A 141 -6.86 -9.72 6.90
C TYR A 141 -8.12 -10.17 6.18
N ARG A 142 -9.23 -10.11 6.89
CA ARG A 142 -10.55 -10.50 6.36
C ARG A 142 -11.62 -9.50 6.76
N PRO A 143 -12.72 -9.41 6.00
CA PRO A 143 -13.84 -8.57 6.38
C PRO A 143 -14.32 -8.86 7.81
N ILE A 144 -14.57 -7.81 8.58
CA ILE A 144 -15.14 -7.93 9.94
C ILE A 144 -16.61 -8.26 9.82
N LYS A 145 -17.04 -9.35 10.48
CA LYS A 145 -18.46 -9.77 10.57
C LYS A 145 -19.23 -8.99 11.62
N ASP A 146 -18.63 -8.88 12.79
CA ASP A 146 -19.19 -8.21 13.94
C ASP A 146 -18.09 -7.65 14.84
N SER A 147 -18.44 -6.64 15.63
CA SER A 147 -17.54 -6.00 16.58
C SER A 147 -18.28 -5.64 17.86
N LYS A 148 -17.74 -6.05 19.02
CA LYS A 148 -18.32 -5.78 20.34
C LYS A 148 -17.23 -5.50 21.36
N ALA A 149 -17.37 -4.38 22.10
CA ALA A 149 -16.45 -4.00 23.17
C ALA A 149 -14.95 -4.01 22.77
N GLY A 150 -14.65 -3.52 21.55
CA GLY A 150 -13.28 -3.47 21.02
C GLY A 150 -12.76 -4.77 20.39
N LYS A 151 -13.40 -5.90 20.64
CA LYS A 151 -13.11 -7.18 19.98
C LYS A 151 -13.92 -7.31 18.69
N TYR A 152 -13.41 -8.08 17.74
CA TYR A 152 -14.11 -8.36 16.47
C TYR A 152 -13.92 -9.79 16.04
N ASN A 153 -14.85 -10.26 15.23
CA ASN A 153 -14.75 -11.51 14.50
C ASN A 153 -14.63 -11.22 13.01
N ILE A 154 -13.76 -11.96 12.34
CA ILE A 154 -13.54 -11.86 10.89
C ILE A 154 -14.29 -12.98 10.15
N GLN A 155 -14.46 -12.82 8.84
CA GLN A 155 -15.03 -13.87 8.01
C GLN A 155 -14.10 -15.09 7.94
N GLU A 156 -14.67 -16.25 7.62
CA GLU A 156 -13.89 -17.45 7.35
C GLU A 156 -12.95 -17.24 6.16
N TYR A 157 -11.81 -17.90 6.21
CA TYR A 157 -10.82 -17.82 5.14
C TYR A 157 -11.39 -18.40 3.83
N ASN A 158 -11.23 -17.63 2.75
CA ASN A 158 -11.55 -18.08 1.40
C ASN A 158 -10.42 -17.65 0.45
N PRO A 159 -9.63 -18.59 -0.08
CA PRO A 159 -8.52 -18.25 -0.97
C PRO A 159 -8.95 -17.52 -2.25
N LEU A 160 -10.21 -17.65 -2.68
CA LEU A 160 -10.73 -16.98 -3.88
C LEU A 160 -10.89 -15.46 -3.71
N ASP A 161 -10.89 -14.95 -2.49
CA ASP A 161 -11.07 -13.52 -2.20
C ASP A 161 -9.73 -12.72 -2.28
N SER A 162 -8.62 -13.41 -2.48
CA SER A 162 -7.26 -12.85 -2.46
C SER A 162 -7.03 -11.68 -3.43
N ASN A 163 -7.68 -11.66 -4.60
CA ASN A 163 -7.53 -10.58 -5.56
C ASN A 163 -7.97 -9.21 -5.02
N ALA A 164 -8.91 -9.18 -4.08
CA ALA A 164 -9.33 -7.95 -3.44
C ALA A 164 -8.17 -7.29 -2.66
N MET A 165 -7.25 -8.09 -2.12
CA MET A 165 -6.10 -7.62 -1.34
C MET A 165 -5.09 -6.81 -2.15
N GLN A 166 -5.12 -6.86 -3.49
CA GLN A 166 -4.32 -5.96 -4.32
C GLN A 166 -4.68 -4.48 -4.11
N ASN A 167 -5.89 -4.18 -3.62
CA ASN A 167 -6.30 -2.82 -3.25
C ASN A 167 -5.94 -2.44 -1.80
N MET A 168 -5.31 -3.34 -1.05
CA MET A 168 -4.94 -3.11 0.34
C MET A 168 -3.90 -1.98 0.44
N PRO A 169 -4.03 -1.06 1.42
CA PRO A 169 -3.04 -0.01 1.66
C PRO A 169 -1.67 -0.60 2.06
N MET A 170 -0.59 -0.11 1.45
CA MET A 170 0.77 -0.55 1.76
C MET A 170 1.14 -0.35 3.23
N SER A 171 0.58 0.66 3.90
CA SER A 171 0.79 0.85 5.35
C SER A 171 0.34 -0.35 6.18
N ALA A 172 -0.77 -0.99 5.83
CA ALA A 172 -1.26 -2.17 6.53
C ALA A 172 -0.44 -3.42 6.15
N VAL A 173 -0.01 -3.53 4.89
CA VAL A 173 0.86 -4.63 4.42
C VAL A 173 2.21 -4.61 5.15
N THR A 174 2.94 -3.49 5.05
CA THR A 174 4.27 -3.39 5.66
C THR A 174 4.22 -3.42 7.18
N GLY A 175 3.19 -2.79 7.80
CA GLY A 175 2.99 -2.85 9.24
C GLY A 175 2.77 -4.27 9.77
N SER A 176 1.98 -5.09 9.07
CA SER A 176 1.76 -6.49 9.47
C SER A 176 3.01 -7.36 9.25
N LEU A 177 3.78 -7.12 8.18
CA LEU A 177 5.04 -7.85 7.96
C LEU A 177 6.06 -7.55 9.06
N PHE A 178 6.22 -6.28 9.47
CA PHE A 178 7.10 -5.92 10.59
C PHE A 178 6.60 -6.51 11.92
N PHE A 179 5.29 -6.55 12.14
CA PHE A 179 4.71 -7.19 13.31
C PHE A 179 5.05 -8.68 13.36
N LEU A 180 4.85 -9.42 12.26
CA LEU A 180 5.18 -10.86 12.18
C LEU A 180 6.67 -11.13 12.34
N LEU A 181 7.54 -10.29 11.75
CA LEU A 181 8.99 -10.41 11.93
C LEU A 181 9.40 -10.25 13.40
N ASN A 182 8.79 -9.32 14.12
CA ASN A 182 9.08 -9.11 15.54
C ASN A 182 8.58 -10.29 16.41
N LEU A 183 7.47 -10.93 16.05
CA LEU A 183 6.99 -12.14 16.74
C LEU A 183 7.91 -13.35 16.53
N GLY A 184 8.57 -13.46 15.39
CA GLY A 184 9.49 -14.56 15.08
C GLY A 184 10.89 -14.42 15.69
N ILE A 185 11.18 -13.30 16.37
CA ILE A 185 12.48 -13.03 17.02
C ILE A 185 12.43 -13.38 18.53
N GLU A 186 11.27 -13.64 19.10
CA GLU A 186 11.12 -14.16 20.47
C GLU A 186 11.19 -15.70 20.49
#